data_b7ce7d40aa442abb41a2bd3690bf872c
#
_entry.id   b7ce7d40aa442abb41a2bd3690bf872c
#
_cell.length_a   1.000
_cell.length_b   1.000
_cell.length_c   1.000
_cell.angle_alpha   90.00
_cell.angle_beta   90.00
_cell.angle_gamma   90.00
#
_symmetry.space_group_name_H-M   'P 1'
#
loop_
_entity.id
_entity.type
_entity.pdbx_description
1 polymer ?
#
loop_
_entity_poly.entity_id
_entity_poly.type
_entity_poly.pdbx_seq_one_letter_code
_entity_poly.pdbx_strand_id
1 'polypeptide(L)'
;MFTKNFEKISEDKKQMIINKGIKIFSEFSFVEAKTDLIVKEAGISKGLLFYYFDNKKNFYLYLLNYAVDLLTQNLECKTTYYDFFDNIFSIMDKKCNLIKKYPNETKFLNMASKETSKEVEKEIKDIFSQYHKKSNEKLKIQISNSIKIFNLRKDIDHELVVDALSLYIDAIVIKHLNLYQDNPMDLFDNYDEFKNSIRKYLGLMLNGFLNTDCLR
;
A
#
# COMPACT_ATOMS: atom_id res chain seq x y z
N MET A 1 -3.40 -17.25 15.78
CA MET A 1 -4.06 -17.80 16.99
C MET A 1 -3.61 -17.12 18.29
N PHE A 2 -2.52 -16.39 18.29
CA PHE A 2 -1.90 -15.74 19.47
C PHE A 2 -2.63 -14.48 19.96
N THR A 3 -3.44 -13.85 19.16
CA THR A 3 -4.10 -12.56 19.48
C THR A 3 -5.45 -12.65 20.17
N LYS A 4 -5.98 -13.87 20.47
CA LYS A 4 -7.32 -14.01 21.05
C LYS A 4 -7.53 -13.23 22.36
N ASN A 5 -6.48 -13.14 23.18
CA ASN A 5 -6.54 -12.40 24.44
C ASN A 5 -6.36 -10.90 24.24
N PHE A 6 -5.59 -10.51 23.22
CA PHE A 6 -5.44 -9.12 22.81
C PHE A 6 -6.72 -8.54 22.25
N GLU A 7 -7.49 -9.33 21.49
CA GLU A 7 -8.78 -8.89 20.94
C GLU A 7 -9.87 -8.64 22.00
N LYS A 8 -9.68 -9.13 23.21
CA LYS A 8 -10.65 -8.98 24.32
C LYS A 8 -10.45 -7.74 25.20
N ILE A 9 -9.30 -7.04 25.06
CA ILE A 9 -9.05 -5.83 25.84
C ILE A 9 -9.77 -4.62 25.23
N SER A 10 -9.86 -3.52 25.99
CA SER A 10 -10.50 -2.29 25.50
C SER A 10 -9.81 -1.74 24.27
N GLU A 11 -10.56 -1.14 23.36
CA GLU A 11 -10.06 -0.61 22.10
C GLU A 11 -8.98 0.45 22.33
N ASP A 12 -9.16 1.34 23.30
CA ASP A 12 -8.15 2.36 23.66
C ASP A 12 -6.81 1.73 24.02
N LYS A 13 -6.83 0.63 24.79
CA LYS A 13 -5.60 -0.07 25.17
C LYS A 13 -4.95 -0.79 24.00
N LYS A 14 -5.77 -1.40 23.11
CA LYS A 14 -5.26 -2.00 21.87
C LYS A 14 -4.55 -0.94 21.03
N GLN A 15 -5.25 0.16 20.75
CA GLN A 15 -4.73 1.22 19.90
C GLN A 15 -3.45 1.84 20.47
N MET A 16 -3.38 2.01 21.79
CA MET A 16 -2.17 2.49 22.46
C MET A 16 -0.98 1.54 22.22
N ILE A 17 -1.17 0.23 22.42
CA ILE A 17 -0.11 -0.77 22.21
C ILE A 17 0.31 -0.82 20.74
N ILE A 18 -0.65 -0.81 19.81
CA ILE A 18 -0.40 -0.77 18.37
C ILE A 18 0.40 0.47 17.99
N ASN A 19 -0.07 1.66 18.36
CA ASN A 19 0.56 2.92 17.99
C ASN A 19 1.99 3.03 18.53
N LYS A 20 2.22 2.60 19.78
CA LYS A 20 3.56 2.62 20.38
C LYS A 20 4.49 1.59 19.73
N GLY A 21 3.99 0.41 19.43
CA GLY A 21 4.75 -0.60 18.68
C GLY A 21 5.13 -0.13 17.28
N ILE A 22 4.19 0.39 16.51
CA ILE A 22 4.41 0.94 15.17
C ILE A 22 5.44 2.08 15.22
N LYS A 23 5.30 3.02 16.18
CA LYS A 23 6.26 4.11 16.34
C LYS A 23 7.69 3.59 16.52
N ILE A 24 7.91 2.63 17.41
CA ILE A 24 9.24 2.07 17.65
C ILE A 24 9.78 1.36 16.40
N PHE A 25 8.97 0.53 15.74
CA PHE A 25 9.41 -0.17 14.53
C PHE A 25 9.47 0.72 13.28
N SER A 26 8.95 1.94 13.33
CA SER A 26 9.17 2.94 12.29
C SER A 26 10.52 3.66 12.41
N GLU A 27 11.17 3.57 13.59
CA GLU A 27 12.44 4.22 13.89
C GLU A 27 13.63 3.22 13.94
N PHE A 28 13.33 1.95 14.26
CA PHE A 28 14.32 0.89 14.48
C PHE A 28 13.97 -0.35 13.65
N SER A 29 15.02 -1.02 13.12
CA SER A 29 14.86 -2.34 12.50
C SER A 29 14.30 -3.38 13.47
N PHE A 30 13.83 -4.52 12.94
CA PHE A 30 13.34 -5.60 13.79
C PHE A 30 14.36 -6.01 14.86
N VAL A 31 15.65 -6.10 14.50
CA VAL A 31 16.70 -6.52 15.44
C VAL A 31 16.95 -5.46 16.52
N GLU A 32 17.06 -4.20 16.14
CA GLU A 32 17.42 -3.08 17.03
C GLU A 32 16.30 -2.68 17.99
N ALA A 33 15.04 -2.80 17.58
CA ALA A 33 13.88 -2.46 18.40
C ALA A 33 13.83 -3.31 19.66
N LYS A 34 14.14 -2.72 20.83
CA LYS A 34 14.12 -3.38 22.13
C LYS A 34 12.71 -3.52 22.67
N THR A 35 12.30 -4.73 23.01
CA THR A 35 10.97 -5.00 23.59
C THR A 35 10.71 -4.19 24.86
N ASP A 36 11.78 -3.96 25.67
CA ASP A 36 11.67 -3.18 26.90
C ASP A 36 11.29 -1.71 26.65
N LEU A 37 11.75 -1.14 25.51
CA LEU A 37 11.35 0.19 25.10
C LEU A 37 9.86 0.22 24.68
N ILE A 38 9.43 -0.78 23.91
CA ILE A 38 8.03 -0.90 23.47
C ILE A 38 7.08 -0.97 24.67
N VAL A 39 7.35 -1.84 25.65
CA VAL A 39 6.46 -2.02 26.81
C VAL A 39 6.46 -0.81 27.72
N LYS A 40 7.61 -0.13 27.88
CA LYS A 40 7.71 1.12 28.63
C LYS A 40 6.85 2.20 28.00
N GLU A 41 6.97 2.41 26.70
CA GLU A 41 6.18 3.41 25.96
C GLU A 41 4.68 3.07 25.95
N ALA A 42 4.33 1.78 25.88
CA ALA A 42 2.95 1.30 25.90
C ALA A 42 2.36 1.18 27.33
N GLY A 43 3.13 1.49 28.38
CA GLY A 43 2.64 1.41 29.77
C GLY A 43 2.16 0.02 30.20
N ILE A 44 2.78 -1.05 29.64
CA ILE A 44 2.45 -2.44 29.97
C ILE A 44 3.69 -3.21 30.45
N SER A 45 3.49 -4.35 31.09
CA SER A 45 4.61 -5.23 31.43
C SER A 45 5.06 -6.08 30.23
N LYS A 46 6.32 -6.49 30.20
CA LYS A 46 6.87 -7.39 29.18
C LYS A 46 6.14 -8.75 29.18
N GLY A 47 5.79 -9.26 30.36
CA GLY A 47 4.99 -10.48 30.49
C GLY A 47 3.61 -10.34 29.84
N LEU A 48 2.96 -9.17 29.96
CA LEU A 48 1.68 -8.93 29.34
C LEU A 48 1.77 -8.85 27.80
N LEU A 49 2.81 -8.24 27.26
CA LEU A 49 3.05 -8.24 25.81
C LEU A 49 3.20 -9.67 25.28
N PHE A 50 4.02 -10.50 25.95
CA PHE A 50 4.23 -11.89 25.53
C PHE A 50 3.00 -12.78 25.80
N TYR A 51 2.20 -12.48 26.79
CA TYR A 51 0.90 -13.13 26.97
C TYR A 51 -0.06 -12.88 25.78
N TYR A 52 0.01 -11.70 25.14
CA TYR A 52 -0.79 -11.39 23.97
C TYR A 52 -0.20 -11.97 22.66
N PHE A 53 1.09 -11.90 22.50
CA PHE A 53 1.76 -12.14 21.21
C PHE A 53 2.79 -13.28 21.23
N ASP A 54 3.03 -13.87 22.40
CA ASP A 54 4.02 -14.95 22.61
C ASP A 54 5.49 -14.48 22.49
N ASN A 55 5.82 -13.76 21.44
CA ASN A 55 7.18 -13.26 21.20
C ASN A 55 7.16 -11.95 20.39
N LYS A 56 8.35 -11.34 20.25
CA LYS A 56 8.56 -10.09 19.50
C LYS A 56 8.21 -10.25 18.02
N LYS A 57 8.52 -11.40 17.41
CA LYS A 57 8.23 -11.69 16.01
C LYS A 57 6.71 -11.63 15.73
N ASN A 58 5.94 -12.31 16.53
CA ASN A 58 4.48 -12.34 16.36
C ASN A 58 3.87 -10.93 16.56
N PHE A 59 4.38 -10.16 17.50
CA PHE A 59 3.96 -8.77 17.69
C PHE A 59 4.30 -7.92 16.46
N TYR A 60 5.52 -8.01 15.94
CA TYR A 60 5.95 -7.30 14.74
C TYR A 60 5.07 -7.63 13.53
N LEU A 61 4.83 -8.92 13.28
CA LEU A 61 4.01 -9.37 12.15
C LEU A 61 2.54 -8.98 12.30
N TYR A 62 2.03 -8.96 13.53
CA TYR A 62 0.68 -8.42 13.81
C TYR A 62 0.58 -6.95 13.42
N LEU A 63 1.55 -6.12 13.84
CA LEU A 63 1.61 -4.71 13.51
C LEU A 63 1.79 -4.48 12.00
N LEU A 64 2.57 -5.32 11.33
CA LEU A 64 2.77 -5.26 9.89
C LEU A 64 1.46 -5.51 9.14
N ASN A 65 0.72 -6.56 9.50
CA ASN A 65 -0.60 -6.82 8.92
C ASN A 65 -1.57 -5.68 9.21
N TYR A 66 -1.61 -5.17 10.45
CA TYR A 66 -2.44 -4.04 10.82
C TYR A 66 -2.15 -2.80 9.97
N ALA A 67 -0.87 -2.45 9.78
CA ALA A 67 -0.49 -1.28 8.99
C ALA A 67 -0.83 -1.47 7.49
N VAL A 68 -0.62 -2.67 6.94
CA VAL A 68 -1.02 -3.01 5.57
C VAL A 68 -2.54 -2.87 5.41
N ASP A 69 -3.32 -3.46 6.32
CA ASP A 69 -4.78 -3.39 6.25
C ASP A 69 -5.28 -1.95 6.38
N LEU A 70 -4.74 -1.18 7.31
CA LEU A 70 -5.10 0.22 7.53
C LEU A 70 -4.88 1.09 6.29
N LEU A 71 -3.71 0.95 5.63
CA LEU A 71 -3.36 1.74 4.43
C LEU A 71 -4.04 1.23 3.15
N THR A 72 -4.77 0.11 3.24
CA THR A 72 -5.48 -0.47 2.10
C THR A 72 -7.00 -0.49 2.26
N GLN A 73 -7.49 -0.10 3.43
CA GLN A 73 -8.91 0.00 3.71
C GLN A 73 -9.58 1.04 2.80
N ASN A 74 -10.82 0.72 2.38
CA ASN A 74 -11.68 1.65 1.65
C ASN A 74 -11.08 2.27 0.38
N LEU A 75 -10.12 1.57 -0.25
CA LEU A 75 -9.60 1.95 -1.57
C LEU A 75 -10.57 1.60 -2.71
N GLU A 76 -11.76 1.11 -2.40
CA GLU A 76 -12.79 0.88 -3.40
C GLU A 76 -13.27 2.22 -3.96
N CYS A 77 -13.14 2.40 -5.26
CA CYS A 77 -13.72 3.54 -5.97
C CYS A 77 -14.98 3.07 -6.67
N LYS A 78 -16.10 3.74 -6.38
CA LYS A 78 -17.24 3.66 -7.29
C LYS A 78 -16.78 4.31 -8.59
N THR A 79 -16.88 3.59 -9.70
CA THR A 79 -16.64 4.11 -11.06
C THR A 79 -17.75 5.09 -11.39
N THR A 80 -17.58 6.34 -10.95
CA THR A 80 -18.57 7.40 -11.15
C THR A 80 -18.05 8.51 -12.06
N TYR A 81 -16.80 8.41 -12.50
CA TYR A 81 -16.17 9.41 -13.35
C TYR A 81 -16.29 9.03 -14.82
N TYR A 82 -16.60 10.03 -15.65
CA TYR A 82 -16.68 9.88 -17.11
C TYR A 82 -15.30 9.91 -17.79
N ASP A 83 -14.24 10.22 -17.06
CA ASP A 83 -12.87 10.28 -17.56
C ASP A 83 -12.03 9.13 -17.01
N PHE A 84 -11.23 8.52 -17.88
CA PHE A 84 -10.34 7.41 -17.54
C PHE A 84 -9.31 7.80 -16.47
N PHE A 85 -8.67 8.97 -16.65
CA PHE A 85 -7.63 9.44 -15.75
C PHE A 85 -8.18 9.78 -14.37
N ASP A 86 -9.38 10.39 -14.32
CA ASP A 86 -10.04 10.71 -13.05
C ASP A 86 -10.36 9.44 -12.25
N ASN A 87 -10.77 8.36 -12.92
CA ASN A 87 -10.96 7.06 -12.29
C ASN A 87 -9.65 6.51 -11.71
N ILE A 88 -8.55 6.53 -12.46
CA ILE A 88 -7.24 6.03 -12.00
C ILE A 88 -6.72 6.91 -10.86
N PHE A 89 -6.76 8.24 -11.01
CA PHE A 89 -6.24 9.16 -10.00
C PHE A 89 -7.06 9.17 -8.71
N SER A 90 -8.35 8.89 -8.76
CA SER A 90 -9.18 8.81 -7.55
C SER A 90 -8.67 7.78 -6.53
N ILE A 91 -8.17 6.63 -7.00
CA ILE A 91 -7.53 5.62 -6.12
C ILE A 91 -6.20 6.14 -5.58
N MET A 92 -5.41 6.75 -6.45
CA MET A 92 -4.11 7.30 -6.07
C MET A 92 -4.26 8.41 -5.03
N ASP A 93 -5.24 9.31 -5.21
CA ASP A 93 -5.56 10.37 -4.26
C ASP A 93 -5.97 9.81 -2.89
N LYS A 94 -6.80 8.77 -2.88
CA LYS A 94 -7.17 8.08 -1.62
C LYS A 94 -5.95 7.45 -0.94
N LYS A 95 -5.08 6.76 -1.68
CA LYS A 95 -3.83 6.19 -1.14
C LYS A 95 -2.95 7.29 -0.57
N CYS A 96 -2.75 8.37 -1.31
CA CYS A 96 -1.96 9.53 -0.89
C CYS A 96 -2.49 10.12 0.42
N ASN A 97 -3.80 10.32 0.52
CA ASN A 97 -4.44 10.84 1.73
C ASN A 97 -4.26 9.91 2.94
N LEU A 98 -4.36 8.57 2.74
CA LEU A 98 -4.11 7.61 3.82
C LEU A 98 -2.66 7.65 4.30
N ILE A 99 -1.70 7.70 3.39
CA ILE A 99 -0.28 7.79 3.72
C ILE A 99 0.03 9.07 4.51
N LYS A 100 -0.53 10.22 4.10
CA LYS A 100 -0.39 11.49 4.84
C LYS A 100 -1.04 11.44 6.21
N LYS A 101 -2.16 10.72 6.34
CA LYS A 101 -2.89 10.57 7.61
C LYS A 101 -2.17 9.66 8.61
N TYR A 102 -1.43 8.66 8.12
CA TYR A 102 -0.79 7.62 8.91
C TYR A 102 0.73 7.56 8.67
N PRO A 103 1.49 8.61 9.06
CA PRO A 103 2.91 8.72 8.72
C PRO A 103 3.79 7.68 9.42
N ASN A 104 3.47 7.26 10.65
CA ASN A 104 4.24 6.24 11.36
C ASN A 104 4.06 4.85 10.75
N GLU A 105 2.83 4.50 10.36
CA GLU A 105 2.52 3.26 9.68
C GLU A 105 3.22 3.20 8.32
N THR A 106 3.23 4.31 7.59
CA THR A 106 3.93 4.42 6.31
C THR A 106 5.44 4.23 6.48
N LYS A 107 6.05 4.89 7.48
CA LYS A 107 7.47 4.71 7.81
C LYS A 107 7.76 3.28 8.22
N PHE A 108 6.90 2.67 9.04
CA PHE A 108 7.05 1.28 9.46
C PHE A 108 7.01 0.32 8.27
N LEU A 109 6.06 0.49 7.32
CA LEU A 109 6.03 -0.34 6.11
C LEU A 109 7.30 -0.16 5.26
N ASN A 110 7.82 1.07 5.14
CA ASN A 110 9.08 1.32 4.44
C ASN A 110 10.27 0.65 5.14
N MET A 111 10.34 0.69 6.48
CA MET A 111 11.36 -0.03 7.26
C MET A 111 11.22 -1.54 7.06
N ALA A 112 10.00 -2.08 7.15
CA ALA A 112 9.73 -3.49 6.97
C ALA A 112 10.10 -3.99 5.56
N SER A 113 9.90 -3.19 4.51
CA SER A 113 10.27 -3.55 3.14
C SER A 113 11.78 -3.71 2.93
N LYS A 114 12.59 -3.08 3.79
CA LYS A 114 14.07 -3.13 3.78
C LYS A 114 14.64 -4.10 4.82
N GLU A 115 13.78 -4.77 5.60
CA GLU A 115 14.20 -5.68 6.68
C GLU A 115 14.83 -6.96 6.09
N THR A 116 16.00 -7.32 6.59
CA THR A 116 16.78 -8.47 6.13
C THR A 116 17.01 -9.54 7.21
N SER A 117 16.46 -9.34 8.40
CA SER A 117 16.55 -10.32 9.48
C SER A 117 15.91 -11.65 9.08
N LYS A 118 16.68 -12.72 9.07
CA LYS A 118 16.23 -14.08 8.74
C LYS A 118 15.06 -14.56 9.61
N GLU A 119 14.89 -13.94 10.77
CA GLU A 119 13.82 -14.29 11.71
C GLU A 119 12.42 -13.91 11.17
N VAL A 120 12.31 -12.83 10.39
CA VAL A 120 11.04 -12.25 9.92
C VAL A 120 10.96 -12.06 8.41
N GLU A 121 12.08 -12.12 7.70
CA GLU A 121 12.18 -11.79 6.27
C GLU A 121 11.17 -12.57 5.41
N LYS A 122 11.02 -13.87 5.68
CA LYS A 122 10.11 -14.72 4.91
C LYS A 122 8.67 -14.28 5.05
N GLU A 123 8.19 -14.10 6.28
CA GLU A 123 6.82 -13.70 6.56
C GLU A 123 6.54 -12.28 6.06
N ILE A 124 7.51 -11.38 6.14
CA ILE A 124 7.39 -10.03 5.57
C ILE A 124 7.18 -10.12 4.04
N LYS A 125 7.99 -10.91 3.34
CA LYS A 125 7.84 -11.13 1.89
C LYS A 125 6.49 -11.73 1.54
N ASP A 126 6.01 -12.69 2.31
CA ASP A 126 4.70 -13.30 2.11
C ASP A 126 3.56 -12.29 2.30
N ILE A 127 3.61 -11.45 3.34
CA ILE A 127 2.62 -10.39 3.60
C ILE A 127 2.61 -9.38 2.46
N PHE A 128 3.76 -8.86 2.04
CA PHE A 128 3.83 -7.90 0.94
C PHE A 128 3.42 -8.51 -0.40
N SER A 129 3.78 -9.77 -0.68
CA SER A 129 3.35 -10.48 -1.89
C SER A 129 1.84 -10.60 -1.97
N GLN A 130 1.18 -11.01 -0.87
CA GLN A 130 -0.28 -11.08 -0.81
C GLN A 130 -0.93 -9.70 -0.98
N TYR A 131 -0.35 -8.67 -0.38
CA TYR A 131 -0.80 -7.30 -0.55
C TYR A 131 -0.70 -6.84 -2.01
N HIS A 132 0.45 -7.03 -2.65
CA HIS A 132 0.66 -6.66 -4.05
C HIS A 132 -0.31 -7.38 -4.98
N LYS A 133 -0.52 -8.69 -4.77
CA LYS A 133 -1.49 -9.46 -5.54
C LYS A 133 -2.90 -8.86 -5.44
N LYS A 134 -3.40 -8.62 -4.23
CA LYS A 134 -4.73 -8.02 -4.01
C LYS A 134 -4.82 -6.60 -4.58
N SER A 135 -3.76 -5.79 -4.45
CA SER A 135 -3.72 -4.43 -4.98
C SER A 135 -3.78 -4.42 -6.50
N ASN A 136 -3.07 -5.35 -7.14
CA ASN A 136 -3.04 -5.48 -8.59
C ASN A 136 -4.39 -5.97 -9.15
N GLU A 137 -5.03 -6.94 -8.50
CA GLU A 137 -6.39 -7.38 -8.85
C GLU A 137 -7.39 -6.21 -8.80
N LYS A 138 -7.35 -5.38 -7.75
CA LYS A 138 -8.20 -4.18 -7.65
C LYS A 138 -7.90 -3.17 -8.75
N LEU A 139 -6.63 -2.94 -9.07
CA LEU A 139 -6.23 -2.05 -10.16
C LEU A 139 -6.76 -2.56 -11.51
N LYS A 140 -6.65 -3.84 -11.81
CA LYS A 140 -7.17 -4.44 -13.03
C LYS A 140 -8.68 -4.28 -13.16
N ILE A 141 -9.44 -4.50 -12.09
CA ILE A 141 -10.90 -4.26 -12.06
C ILE A 141 -11.20 -2.78 -12.36
N GLN A 142 -10.44 -1.87 -11.76
CA GLN A 142 -10.64 -0.43 -11.98
C GLN A 142 -10.32 -0.03 -13.42
N ILE A 143 -9.22 -0.50 -13.98
CA ILE A 143 -8.85 -0.27 -15.39
C ILE A 143 -9.94 -0.84 -16.29
N SER A 144 -10.35 -2.10 -16.10
CA SER A 144 -11.40 -2.74 -16.88
C SER A 144 -12.70 -1.93 -16.89
N ASN A 145 -13.10 -1.38 -15.76
CA ASN A 145 -14.27 -0.52 -15.67
C ASN A 145 -14.06 0.83 -16.37
N SER A 146 -12.84 1.40 -16.26
CA SER A 146 -12.54 2.72 -16.81
C SER A 146 -12.39 2.74 -18.32
N ILE A 147 -11.93 1.63 -18.92
CA ILE A 147 -11.76 1.56 -20.39
C ILE A 147 -13.06 1.26 -21.14
N LYS A 148 -14.16 0.94 -20.45
CA LYS A 148 -15.49 0.74 -21.07
C LYS A 148 -16.02 1.97 -21.82
N ILE A 149 -15.51 3.15 -21.48
CA ILE A 149 -15.87 4.40 -22.17
C ILE A 149 -15.16 4.55 -23.51
N PHE A 150 -14.11 3.75 -23.77
CA PHE A 150 -13.33 3.83 -25.00
C PHE A 150 -13.93 2.96 -26.09
N ASN A 151 -13.89 3.46 -27.33
CA ASN A 151 -14.16 2.67 -28.51
C ASN A 151 -12.85 1.96 -28.93
N LEU A 152 -12.59 0.79 -28.32
CA LEU A 152 -11.39 0.03 -28.63
C LEU A 152 -11.46 -0.53 -30.05
N ARG A 153 -10.32 -0.69 -30.68
CA ARG A 153 -10.19 -1.36 -31.97
C ARG A 153 -10.70 -2.80 -31.85
N LYS A 154 -11.45 -3.27 -32.85
CA LYS A 154 -12.10 -4.60 -32.84
C LYS A 154 -11.13 -5.80 -32.85
N ASP A 155 -9.87 -5.54 -33.26
CA ASP A 155 -8.81 -6.53 -33.33
C ASP A 155 -8.00 -6.65 -32.02
N ILE A 156 -8.36 -5.85 -31.00
CA ILE A 156 -7.65 -5.84 -29.71
C ILE A 156 -8.50 -6.50 -28.63
N ASP A 157 -7.89 -7.46 -27.93
CA ASP A 157 -8.51 -8.11 -26.78
C ASP A 157 -8.58 -7.16 -25.57
N HIS A 158 -9.75 -7.06 -24.99
CA HIS A 158 -10.01 -6.22 -23.81
C HIS A 158 -9.15 -6.63 -22.60
N GLU A 159 -8.97 -7.93 -22.33
CA GLU A 159 -8.15 -8.41 -21.21
C GLU A 159 -6.67 -8.06 -21.43
N LEU A 160 -6.20 -8.17 -22.66
CA LEU A 160 -4.83 -7.77 -23.02
C LEU A 160 -4.60 -6.27 -22.76
N VAL A 161 -5.58 -5.40 -23.07
CA VAL A 161 -5.49 -3.96 -22.78
C VAL A 161 -5.43 -3.71 -21.27
N VAL A 162 -6.27 -4.40 -20.49
CA VAL A 162 -6.25 -4.27 -19.01
C VAL A 162 -4.91 -4.69 -18.45
N ASP A 163 -4.36 -5.81 -18.91
CA ASP A 163 -3.06 -6.31 -18.47
C ASP A 163 -1.93 -5.36 -18.84
N ALA A 164 -1.90 -4.91 -20.08
CA ALA A 164 -0.87 -3.98 -20.59
C ALA A 164 -0.90 -2.66 -19.82
N LEU A 165 -2.06 -2.06 -19.60
CA LEU A 165 -2.20 -0.83 -18.82
C LEU A 165 -1.81 -1.03 -17.35
N SER A 166 -2.17 -2.17 -16.76
CA SER A 166 -1.81 -2.52 -15.38
C SER A 166 -0.29 -2.60 -15.21
N LEU A 167 0.39 -3.37 -16.07
CA LEU A 167 1.85 -3.50 -16.07
C LEU A 167 2.54 -2.14 -16.28
N TYR A 168 1.98 -1.31 -17.14
CA TYR A 168 2.56 -0.01 -17.47
C TYR A 168 2.40 0.99 -16.30
N ILE A 169 1.25 1.00 -15.65
CA ILE A 169 1.02 1.80 -14.44
C ILE A 169 1.99 1.37 -13.33
N ASP A 170 2.12 0.06 -13.09
CA ASP A 170 3.04 -0.46 -12.07
C ASP A 170 4.48 -0.04 -12.37
N ALA A 171 4.93 -0.13 -13.62
CA ALA A 171 6.28 0.29 -14.01
C ALA A 171 6.52 1.79 -13.78
N ILE A 172 5.52 2.64 -14.08
CA ILE A 172 5.61 4.09 -13.84
C ILE A 172 5.66 4.38 -12.34
N VAL A 173 4.82 3.71 -11.55
CA VAL A 173 4.80 3.86 -10.08
C VAL A 173 6.14 3.45 -9.48
N ILE A 174 6.67 2.29 -9.86
CA ILE A 174 7.98 1.81 -9.39
C ILE A 174 9.10 2.80 -9.76
N LYS A 175 9.10 3.29 -11.01
CA LYS A 175 10.06 4.31 -11.46
C LYS A 175 10.05 5.53 -10.56
N HIS A 176 8.88 6.04 -10.21
CA HIS A 176 8.77 7.24 -9.35
C HIS A 176 9.11 6.94 -7.90
N LEU A 177 8.70 5.80 -7.35
CA LEU A 177 9.09 5.40 -6.00
C LEU A 177 10.61 5.28 -5.86
N ASN A 178 11.32 4.80 -6.88
CA ASN A 178 12.77 4.70 -6.88
C ASN A 178 13.46 6.09 -6.87
N LEU A 179 12.83 7.14 -7.41
CA LEU A 179 13.36 8.51 -7.34
C LEU A 179 13.34 9.06 -5.91
N TYR A 180 12.43 8.57 -5.07
CA TYR A 180 12.22 9.04 -3.69
C TYR A 180 12.51 7.93 -2.66
N GLN A 181 13.39 6.97 -3.02
CA GLN A 181 13.68 5.80 -2.16
C GLN A 181 14.25 6.15 -0.78
N ASP A 182 14.95 7.29 -0.66
CA ASP A 182 15.55 7.75 0.60
C ASP A 182 14.49 8.39 1.51
N ASN A 183 13.55 9.11 0.94
CA ASN A 183 12.40 9.67 1.65
C ASN A 183 11.12 9.55 0.80
N PRO A 184 10.37 8.44 0.93
CA PRO A 184 9.15 8.23 0.16
C PRO A 184 8.07 9.30 0.36
N MET A 185 8.18 10.10 1.44
CA MET A 185 7.24 11.20 1.69
C MET A 185 7.41 12.34 0.69
N ASP A 186 8.60 12.54 0.13
CA ASP A 186 8.88 13.59 -0.86
C ASP A 186 8.11 13.38 -2.17
N LEU A 187 7.68 12.14 -2.47
CA LEU A 187 6.77 11.85 -3.59
C LEU A 187 5.47 12.65 -3.47
N PHE A 188 5.00 12.90 -2.24
CA PHE A 188 3.74 13.60 -2.01
C PHE A 188 3.85 15.12 -2.15
N ASP A 189 5.05 15.67 -2.00
CA ASP A 189 5.31 17.08 -2.27
C ASP A 189 5.36 17.32 -3.80
N ASN A 190 5.69 16.28 -4.57
CA ASN A 190 5.76 16.30 -6.04
C ASN A 190 4.58 15.52 -6.69
N TYR A 191 3.47 15.39 -5.98
CA TYR A 191 2.37 14.50 -6.38
C TYR A 191 1.70 14.89 -7.69
N ASP A 192 1.57 16.18 -7.98
CA ASP A 192 0.99 16.66 -9.23
C ASP A 192 1.92 16.38 -10.43
N GLU A 193 3.22 16.47 -10.25
CA GLU A 193 4.21 16.08 -11.25
C GLU A 193 4.13 14.58 -11.55
N PHE A 194 3.98 13.78 -10.50
CA PHE A 194 3.77 12.33 -10.63
C PHE A 194 2.50 12.00 -11.42
N LYS A 195 1.35 12.62 -11.11
CA LYS A 195 0.10 12.46 -11.88
C LYS A 195 0.28 12.87 -13.35
N ASN A 196 0.94 14.00 -13.59
CA ASN A 196 1.21 14.48 -14.95
C ASN A 196 2.10 13.50 -15.72
N SER A 197 3.09 12.90 -15.07
CA SER A 197 3.94 11.86 -15.67
C SER A 197 3.09 10.65 -16.08
N ILE A 198 2.25 10.14 -15.19
CA ILE A 198 1.33 9.03 -15.48
C ILE A 198 0.42 9.39 -16.65
N ARG A 199 -0.18 10.58 -16.66
CA ARG A 199 -1.05 11.05 -17.76
C ARG A 199 -0.32 11.04 -19.10
N LYS A 200 0.92 11.52 -19.15
CA LYS A 200 1.72 11.54 -20.37
C LYS A 200 2.04 10.12 -20.87
N TYR A 201 2.51 9.25 -20.00
CA TYR A 201 2.84 7.88 -20.37
C TYR A 201 1.62 7.07 -20.80
N LEU A 202 0.54 7.12 -20.05
CA LEU A 202 -0.69 6.41 -20.39
C LEU A 202 -1.34 6.99 -21.65
N GLY A 203 -1.28 8.32 -21.85
CA GLY A 203 -1.78 8.95 -23.07
C GLY A 203 -1.09 8.44 -24.34
N LEU A 204 0.24 8.24 -24.29
CA LEU A 204 0.97 7.63 -25.39
C LEU A 204 0.50 6.19 -25.68
N MET A 205 0.25 5.42 -24.64
CA MET A 205 -0.18 4.04 -24.76
C MET A 205 -1.62 3.91 -25.25
N LEU A 206 -2.53 4.71 -24.69
CA LEU A 206 -3.95 4.72 -25.06
C LEU A 206 -4.16 5.08 -26.53
N ASN A 207 -3.36 5.97 -27.09
CA ASN A 207 -3.44 6.31 -28.52
C ASN A 207 -3.17 5.10 -29.44
N GLY A 208 -2.44 4.09 -28.99
CA GLY A 208 -2.25 2.85 -29.71
C GLY A 208 -3.46 1.89 -29.67
N PHE A 209 -4.36 2.04 -28.68
CA PHE A 209 -5.55 1.20 -28.48
C PHE A 209 -6.83 1.82 -29.05
N LEU A 210 -6.85 3.14 -29.22
CA LEU A 210 -8.02 3.84 -29.71
C LEU A 210 -8.22 3.62 -31.22
N ASN A 211 -9.47 3.59 -31.63
CA ASN A 211 -9.82 3.60 -33.05
C ASN A 211 -9.57 4.98 -33.64
N THR A 212 -8.61 5.13 -34.54
CA THR A 212 -8.21 6.39 -35.15
C THR A 212 -9.32 7.00 -36.04
N ASP A 213 -10.32 6.21 -36.44
CA ASP A 213 -11.44 6.71 -37.25
C ASP A 213 -12.40 7.63 -36.46
N CYS A 214 -12.26 7.68 -35.12
CA CYS A 214 -13.01 8.59 -34.25
C CYS A 214 -12.31 9.94 -34.00
N LEU A 215 -11.13 10.17 -34.56
CA LEU A 215 -10.36 11.41 -34.41
C LEU A 215 -10.46 12.34 -35.63
N ARG A 216 -11.43 12.09 -36.55
CA ARG A 216 -11.74 12.95 -37.68
C ARG A 216 -13.02 13.71 -37.48
#